data_7ad6c02ac26624d2059fbc38ea791de6
#
_entry.id   7ad6c02ac26624d2059fbc38ea791de6
#
_cell.length_a   1.000
_cell.length_b   1.000
_cell.length_c   1.000
_cell.angle_alpha   90.00
_cell.angle_beta   90.00
_cell.angle_gamma   90.00
#
_symmetry.space_group_name_H-M   'P 1'
#
loop_
_entity.id
_entity.type
_entity.pdbx_description
1 polymer ?
#
loop_
_entity_poly.entity_id
_entity_poly.type
_entity_poly.pdbx_seq_one_letter_code
_entity_poly.pdbx_strand_id
1 'polypeptide(L)'
;MAKVAKKYAKALFDVALDTNQLDVVYEDLETISHSSFDFIKQLKAIDSNPSLTANQRKEFVERVYNEANPYVVNTLKVLADNRHISIVENVFKSFQNLFNKHYKQDFAII
;
A
#
# COMPACT_ATOMS: atom_id res chain seq x y z
N MET A 1 1.07 -1.71 -14.89
CA MET A 1 0.82 -1.55 -13.45
C MET A 1 2.07 -1.38 -12.61
N ALA A 2 3.21 -1.91 -13.06
CA ALA A 2 4.46 -1.76 -12.30
C ALA A 2 4.85 -0.29 -12.05
N LYS A 3 4.66 0.56 -13.04
CA LYS A 3 4.95 1.99 -12.90
C LYS A 3 4.05 2.67 -11.87
N VAL A 4 2.78 2.30 -11.84
CA VAL A 4 1.81 2.85 -10.89
C VAL A 4 2.18 2.40 -9.48
N ALA A 5 2.48 1.11 -9.30
CA ALA A 5 2.87 0.58 -8.00
C ALA A 5 4.13 1.28 -7.46
N LYS A 6 5.12 1.49 -8.31
CA LYS A 6 6.36 2.19 -7.92
C LYS A 6 6.10 3.62 -7.46
N LYS A 7 5.21 4.31 -8.14
CA LYS A 7 4.86 5.69 -7.80
C LYS A 7 4.25 5.78 -6.40
N TYR A 8 3.31 4.90 -6.10
CA TYR A 8 2.66 4.90 -4.79
C TYR A 8 3.62 4.43 -3.70
N ALA A 9 4.43 3.42 -4.00
CA ALA A 9 5.42 2.92 -3.04
C ALA A 9 6.44 4.00 -2.69
N LYS A 10 6.91 4.75 -3.67
CA LYS A 10 7.88 5.82 -3.47
C LYS A 10 7.30 6.94 -2.60
N ALA A 11 6.07 7.34 -2.88
CA ALA A 11 5.40 8.38 -2.10
C ALA A 11 5.23 7.95 -0.64
N LEU A 12 4.80 6.71 -0.43
CA LEU A 12 4.63 6.17 0.92
C LEU A 12 5.99 6.03 1.63
N PHE A 13 7.01 5.57 0.91
CA PHE A 13 8.35 5.44 1.46
C PHE A 13 8.89 6.80 1.94
N ASP A 14 8.74 7.82 1.13
CA ASP A 14 9.25 9.15 1.45
C ASP A 14 8.58 9.71 2.71
N VAL A 15 7.26 9.58 2.84
CA VAL A 15 6.56 10.09 4.02
C VAL A 15 6.88 9.25 5.25
N ALA A 16 7.05 7.94 5.10
CA ALA A 16 7.42 7.07 6.20
C ALA A 16 8.83 7.39 6.71
N LEU A 17 9.74 7.66 5.80
CA LEU A 17 11.11 8.04 6.14
C LEU A 17 11.12 9.39 6.87
N ASP A 18 10.42 10.38 6.35
CA ASP A 18 10.36 11.72 6.94
C ASP A 18 9.73 11.74 8.33
N THR A 19 8.79 10.84 8.59
CA THR A 19 8.08 10.76 9.88
C THR A 19 8.66 9.70 10.80
N ASN A 20 9.76 9.08 10.41
CA ASN A 20 10.44 8.03 11.19
C ASN A 20 9.52 6.84 11.49
N GLN A 21 8.73 6.42 10.50
CA GLN A 21 7.76 5.33 10.65
C GLN A 21 7.97 4.20 9.62
N LEU A 22 9.20 4.07 9.08
CA LEU A 22 9.48 3.06 8.07
C LEU A 22 9.14 1.65 8.53
N ASP A 23 9.54 1.30 9.75
CA ASP A 23 9.34 -0.07 10.25
C ASP A 23 7.85 -0.39 10.44
N VAL A 24 7.10 0.55 11.00
CA VAL A 24 5.66 0.36 11.23
C VAL A 24 4.91 0.27 9.89
N VAL A 25 5.24 1.14 8.96
CA VAL A 25 4.62 1.14 7.63
C VAL A 25 4.96 -0.16 6.89
N TYR A 26 6.21 -0.62 6.99
CA TYR A 26 6.62 -1.88 6.38
C TYR A 26 5.79 -3.06 6.91
N GLU A 27 5.68 -3.16 8.25
CA GLU A 27 4.94 -4.26 8.88
C GLU A 27 3.47 -4.25 8.48
N ASP A 28 2.83 -3.08 8.49
CA ASP A 28 1.42 -2.97 8.13
C ASP A 28 1.20 -3.34 6.66
N LEU A 29 2.05 -2.84 5.80
CA LEU A 29 1.93 -3.09 4.36
C LEU A 29 2.20 -4.57 4.05
N GLU A 30 3.17 -5.18 4.73
CA GLU A 30 3.46 -6.60 4.60
C GLU A 30 2.24 -7.45 4.99
N THR A 31 1.64 -7.14 6.13
CA THR A 31 0.46 -7.87 6.61
C THR A 31 -0.68 -7.78 5.60
N ILE A 32 -0.91 -6.59 5.06
CA ILE A 32 -1.98 -6.37 4.08
C ILE A 32 -1.68 -7.12 2.78
N SER A 33 -0.43 -7.09 2.33
CA SER A 33 -0.05 -7.73 1.07
C SER A 33 -0.12 -9.24 1.11
N HIS A 34 -0.05 -9.85 2.30
CA HIS A 34 -0.17 -11.29 2.50
C HIS A 34 -1.61 -11.74 2.73
N SER A 35 -2.58 -10.95 2.33
CA SER A 35 -4.00 -11.29 2.41
C SER A 35 -4.32 -12.55 1.59
N SER A 36 -5.40 -13.23 1.97
CA SER A 36 -5.82 -14.46 1.29
C SER A 36 -6.16 -14.20 -0.18
N PHE A 37 -6.07 -15.26 -0.97
CA PHE A 37 -6.44 -15.21 -2.39
C PHE A 37 -7.87 -14.70 -2.59
N ASP A 38 -8.80 -15.16 -1.75
CA ASP A 38 -10.19 -14.71 -1.82
C ASP A 38 -10.33 -13.21 -1.55
N PHE A 39 -9.56 -12.70 -0.63
CA PHE A 39 -9.58 -11.28 -0.31
C PHE A 39 -9.04 -10.44 -1.48
N ILE A 40 -7.99 -10.92 -2.14
CA ILE A 40 -7.43 -10.24 -3.32
C ILE A 40 -8.46 -10.22 -4.45
N LYS A 41 -9.23 -11.29 -4.61
CA LYS A 41 -10.34 -11.31 -5.58
C LYS A 41 -11.39 -10.25 -5.24
N GLN A 42 -11.69 -10.06 -3.96
CA GLN A 42 -12.62 -9.02 -3.53
C GLN A 42 -12.09 -7.63 -3.89
N LEU A 43 -10.80 -7.38 -3.72
CA LEU A 43 -10.19 -6.12 -4.08
C LEU A 43 -10.33 -5.84 -5.59
N LYS A 44 -10.09 -6.87 -6.41
CA LYS A 44 -10.27 -6.77 -7.86
C LYS A 44 -11.70 -6.46 -8.23
N ALA A 45 -12.64 -7.09 -7.55
CA ALA A 45 -14.07 -6.85 -7.79
C ALA A 45 -14.46 -5.41 -7.44
N ILE A 46 -13.91 -4.88 -6.35
CA ILE A 46 -14.15 -3.49 -5.95
C ILE A 46 -13.61 -2.52 -7.00
N ASP A 47 -12.39 -2.76 -7.50
CA ASP A 47 -11.79 -1.92 -8.54
C ASP A 47 -12.62 -1.89 -9.81
N SER A 48 -13.19 -3.02 -10.20
CA SER A 48 -13.89 -3.18 -11.47
C SER A 48 -15.40 -2.93 -11.38
N ASN A 49 -15.94 -2.74 -10.18
CA ASN A 49 -17.39 -2.56 -10.00
C ASN A 49 -17.81 -1.13 -10.36
N PRO A 50 -18.51 -0.93 -11.49
CA PRO A 50 -18.91 0.41 -11.91
C PRO A 50 -19.98 1.05 -11.02
N SER A 51 -20.65 0.25 -10.20
CA SER A 51 -21.71 0.74 -9.30
C SER A 51 -21.16 1.39 -8.05
N LEU A 52 -19.90 1.13 -7.72
CA LEU A 52 -19.29 1.73 -6.53
C LEU A 52 -18.72 3.12 -6.85
N THR A 53 -19.12 4.10 -6.06
CA THR A 53 -18.53 5.44 -6.17
C THR A 53 -17.14 5.46 -5.54
N ALA A 54 -16.38 6.51 -5.83
CA ALA A 54 -15.07 6.70 -5.22
C ALA A 54 -15.17 6.73 -3.69
N ASN A 55 -16.18 7.41 -3.15
CA ASN A 55 -16.39 7.47 -1.70
C ASN A 55 -16.67 6.09 -1.11
N GLN A 56 -17.47 5.28 -1.78
CA GLN A 56 -17.78 3.93 -1.33
C GLN A 56 -16.53 3.05 -1.31
N ARG A 57 -15.67 3.17 -2.31
CA ARG A 57 -14.41 2.43 -2.34
C ARG A 57 -13.47 2.86 -1.21
N LYS A 58 -13.41 4.16 -0.92
CA LYS A 58 -12.61 4.67 0.20
C LYS A 58 -13.17 4.24 1.55
N GLU A 59 -14.47 4.22 1.70
CA GLU A 59 -15.13 3.74 2.92
C GLU A 59 -14.81 2.28 3.18
N PHE A 60 -14.73 1.47 2.12
CA PHE A 60 -14.31 0.08 2.25
C PHE A 60 -12.92 -0.01 2.86
N VAL A 61 -11.97 0.80 2.39
CA VAL A 61 -10.61 0.82 2.93
C VAL A 61 -10.63 1.21 4.41
N GLU A 62 -11.34 2.26 4.77
CA GLU A 62 -11.42 2.71 6.15
C GLU A 62 -11.98 1.62 7.08
N ARG A 63 -12.99 0.91 6.61
CA ARG A 63 -13.64 -0.13 7.39
C ARG A 63 -12.75 -1.35 7.61
N VAL A 64 -12.00 -1.74 6.58
CA VAL A 64 -11.20 -2.96 6.61
C VAL A 64 -9.84 -2.72 7.26
N TYR A 65 -9.25 -1.56 7.03
CA TYR A 65 -7.86 -1.27 7.42
C TYR A 65 -7.76 -0.17 8.48
N ASN A 66 -8.81 0.05 9.28
CA ASN A 66 -8.86 1.15 10.24
C ASN A 66 -7.78 1.09 11.32
N GLU A 67 -7.22 -0.09 11.58
CA GLU A 67 -6.18 -0.26 12.58
C GLU A 67 -4.76 -0.10 12.03
N ALA A 68 -4.63 0.03 10.72
CA ALA A 68 -3.32 0.20 10.11
C ALA A 68 -2.80 1.62 10.32
N ASN A 69 -1.51 1.80 10.07
CA ASN A 69 -0.87 3.10 10.15
C ASN A 69 -1.58 4.11 9.25
N PRO A 70 -1.84 5.34 9.72
CA PRO A 70 -2.59 6.34 8.93
C PRO A 70 -2.03 6.60 7.54
N TYR A 71 -0.71 6.58 7.37
CA TYR A 71 -0.10 6.78 6.05
C TYR A 71 -0.40 5.62 5.11
N VAL A 72 -0.41 4.40 5.65
CA VAL A 72 -0.80 3.20 4.88
C VAL A 72 -2.26 3.30 4.47
N VAL A 73 -3.15 3.64 5.40
CA VAL A 73 -4.57 3.80 5.11
C VAL A 73 -4.79 4.86 4.03
N ASN A 74 -4.12 6.00 4.13
CA ASN A 74 -4.24 7.06 3.12
C ASN A 74 -3.79 6.59 1.75
N THR A 75 -2.69 5.84 1.66
CA THR A 75 -2.22 5.28 0.40
C THR A 75 -3.25 4.33 -0.20
N LEU A 76 -3.82 3.46 0.63
CA LEU A 76 -4.84 2.52 0.19
C LEU A 76 -6.10 3.25 -0.29
N LYS A 77 -6.48 4.34 0.38
CA LYS A 77 -7.62 5.15 -0.04
C LYS A 77 -7.38 5.78 -1.40
N VAL A 78 -6.18 6.27 -1.67
CA VAL A 78 -5.84 6.83 -2.98
C VAL A 78 -5.87 5.73 -4.04
N LEU A 79 -5.36 4.55 -3.73
CA LEU A 79 -5.45 3.40 -4.65
C LEU A 79 -6.91 3.06 -4.94
N ALA A 80 -7.76 3.03 -3.92
CA ALA A 80 -9.18 2.72 -4.09
C ALA A 80 -9.88 3.79 -4.93
N ASP A 81 -9.55 5.06 -4.70
CA ASP A 81 -10.10 6.19 -5.45
C ASP A 81 -9.82 6.04 -6.95
N ASN A 82 -8.64 5.56 -7.29
CA ASN A 82 -8.19 5.41 -8.68
C ASN A 82 -8.44 4.01 -9.25
N ARG A 83 -9.21 3.18 -8.56
CA ARG A 83 -9.54 1.79 -8.95
C ARG A 83 -8.29 0.92 -9.07
N HIS A 84 -7.34 1.09 -8.13
CA HIS A 84 -6.07 0.36 -8.10
C HIS A 84 -5.83 -0.36 -6.78
N ILE A 85 -6.86 -0.55 -5.95
CA ILE A 85 -6.65 -1.20 -4.63
C ILE A 85 -6.10 -2.62 -4.78
N SER A 86 -6.40 -3.29 -5.89
CA SER A 86 -5.96 -4.67 -6.12
C SER A 86 -4.45 -4.79 -6.36
N ILE A 87 -3.73 -3.68 -6.59
CA ILE A 87 -2.27 -3.73 -6.80
C ILE A 87 -1.48 -3.55 -5.51
N VAL A 88 -2.11 -3.65 -4.35
CA VAL A 88 -1.45 -3.46 -3.06
C VAL A 88 -0.23 -4.36 -2.90
N GLU A 89 -0.28 -5.59 -3.40
CA GLU A 89 0.87 -6.50 -3.35
C GLU A 89 2.06 -5.95 -4.14
N ASN A 90 1.80 -5.39 -5.31
CA ASN A 90 2.85 -4.79 -6.14
C ASN A 90 3.43 -3.53 -5.47
N VAL A 91 2.58 -2.76 -4.81
CA VAL A 91 3.02 -1.60 -4.02
C VAL A 91 3.96 -2.05 -2.91
N PHE A 92 3.59 -3.13 -2.21
CA PHE A 92 4.46 -3.68 -1.16
C PHE A 92 5.81 -4.12 -1.71
N LYS A 93 5.81 -4.84 -2.83
CA LYS A 93 7.07 -5.31 -3.43
C LYS A 93 7.99 -4.14 -3.78
N SER A 94 7.44 -3.08 -4.35
CA SER A 94 8.20 -1.89 -4.67
C SER A 94 8.69 -1.18 -3.41
N PHE A 95 7.84 -1.09 -2.40
CA PHE A 95 8.21 -0.52 -1.11
C PHE A 95 9.32 -1.35 -0.45
N GLN A 96 9.20 -2.67 -0.49
CA GLN A 96 10.20 -3.58 0.06
C GLN A 96 11.56 -3.37 -0.59
N ASN A 97 11.59 -3.18 -1.90
CA ASN A 97 12.84 -2.91 -2.61
C ASN A 97 13.47 -1.59 -2.13
N LEU A 98 12.68 -0.55 -1.94
CA LEU A 98 13.17 0.72 -1.43
C LEU A 98 13.66 0.58 0.02
N PHE A 99 12.90 -0.14 0.84
CA PHE A 99 13.23 -0.40 2.23
C PHE A 99 14.56 -1.15 2.36
N ASN A 100 14.70 -2.25 1.60
CA ASN A 100 15.91 -3.06 1.62
C ASN A 100 17.12 -2.27 1.12
N LYS A 101 16.94 -1.48 0.08
CA LYS A 101 17.99 -0.66 -0.49
C LYS A 101 18.45 0.40 0.50
N HIS A 102 17.53 1.00 1.22
CA HIS A 102 17.84 2.01 2.24
C HIS A 102 18.71 1.42 3.35
N TYR A 103 18.30 0.28 3.91
CA TYR A 103 19.05 -0.37 4.98
C TYR A 103 20.35 -0.97 4.48
N LYS A 104 20.40 -1.46 3.26
CA LYS A 104 21.61 -2.02 2.67
C LYS A 104 22.67 -0.95 2.48
N GLN A 105 22.27 0.27 2.12
CA GLN A 105 23.20 1.38 1.99
C GLN A 105 23.85 1.72 3.34
N ASP A 106 23.08 1.66 4.42
CA ASP A 106 23.62 1.89 5.76
C ASP A 106 24.67 0.86 6.13
N PHE A 107 24.45 -0.39 5.73
CA PHE A 107 25.42 -1.45 5.99
C PHE A 107 26.62 -1.41 5.04
N ALA A 108 26.43 -0.90 3.84
CA ALA A 108 27.51 -0.84 2.85
C ALA A 108 28.62 0.13 3.23
N ILE A 109 28.38 0.99 4.18
CA ILE A 109 29.37 1.95 4.67
C ILE A 109 30.45 1.26 5.50
N ILE A 110 30.17 0.07 5.96
CA ILE A 110 31.10 -0.70 6.76
C ILE A 110 32.16 -1.35 5.84
#